data_47b9ebbd3418f1727856e81a98e615f7
#
_entry.id   47b9ebbd3418f1727856e81a98e615f7
#
_cell.length_a   1.000
_cell.length_b   1.000
_cell.length_c   1.000
_cell.angle_alpha   90.00
_cell.angle_beta   90.00
_cell.angle_gamma   90.00
#
_symmetry.space_group_name_H-M   'P 1'
#
loop_
_entity.id
_entity.type
_entity.pdbx_description
1 polymer ?
#
loop_
_entity_poly.entity_id
_entity_poly.type
_entity_poly.pdbx_seq_one_letter_code
_entity_poly.pdbx_strand_id
1 'polypeptide(L)'
;MLNVFFHDGNISAVFYGNIFFLFMLAIKLLKNHLNELSEKRGVRVKNKAIQRAVFRVMGTLLFFCPVVLLLNCKPQSTDETAKSGSLSVAVDRHLEGIAGNQAESFSLSYPGATVKLLPDASGKSLKHLLEGRVKAALISGEPEAAEDSLFAQLKRPLRREPVARDAIVCIVNSRNPVTTLSTNELGDLLSAKEEGRAVPLVRADDFRMLSLLATATGKKRGELRPWSCSSDAELIARVSTGRRAVGLLFRSSLDRSLVIAPGERKSENRFRIVPIAKGSEPPCLPTQQNIFDGSYPLGTLVYYLYYPGDALAAGFGSWLSSGAGQKAFERSSLAPYRLVERTIILK
;
A
#
# COMPACT_ATOMS: atom_id res chain seq x y z
N MET A 1 -20.21 27.42 -17.52
CA MET A 1 -19.42 27.05 -16.33
C MET A 1 -20.38 26.40 -15.34
N LEU A 2 -20.44 25.08 -15.29
CA LEU A 2 -21.22 24.32 -14.32
C LEU A 2 -20.21 23.52 -13.48
N ASN A 3 -20.00 23.95 -12.24
CA ASN A 3 -19.29 23.18 -11.23
C ASN A 3 -20.19 22.03 -10.75
N VAL A 4 -19.81 20.81 -11.06
CA VAL A 4 -20.45 19.60 -10.55
C VAL A 4 -19.66 19.16 -9.32
N PHE A 5 -20.20 19.43 -8.13
CA PHE A 5 -19.74 18.81 -6.88
C PHE A 5 -20.35 17.41 -6.78
N PHE A 6 -19.52 16.39 -6.83
CA PHE A 6 -19.91 15.01 -6.52
C PHE A 6 -19.88 14.81 -5.01
N HIS A 7 -21.04 14.52 -4.44
CA HIS A 7 -21.17 14.01 -3.08
C HIS A 7 -21.91 12.69 -3.15
N ASP A 8 -21.21 11.62 -2.78
CA ASP A 8 -21.74 10.24 -2.81
C ASP A 8 -22.90 10.07 -1.83
N GLY A 9 -24.02 9.58 -2.33
CA GLY A 9 -25.12 9.07 -1.51
C GLY A 9 -26.53 9.34 -1.99
N ASN A 10 -26.75 10.22 -3.00
CA ASN A 10 -28.12 10.59 -3.40
C ASN A 10 -28.35 10.68 -4.93
N ILE A 11 -27.55 9.96 -5.71
CA ILE A 11 -27.66 10.02 -7.19
C ILE A 11 -28.95 9.36 -7.69
N SER A 12 -29.49 8.36 -6.98
CA SER A 12 -30.72 7.66 -7.38
C SER A 12 -31.96 8.55 -7.31
N ALA A 13 -32.15 9.33 -6.27
CA ALA A 13 -33.34 10.16 -6.08
C ALA A 13 -33.41 11.32 -7.07
N VAL A 14 -32.30 11.98 -7.36
CA VAL A 14 -32.22 13.10 -8.32
C VAL A 14 -32.36 12.59 -9.76
N PHE A 15 -31.81 11.44 -10.09
CA PHE A 15 -31.93 10.84 -11.41
C PHE A 15 -33.37 10.39 -11.72
N TYR A 16 -34.05 9.81 -10.76
CA TYR A 16 -35.46 9.43 -10.89
C TYR A 16 -36.38 10.63 -10.98
N GLY A 17 -36.13 11.70 -10.25
CA GLY A 17 -36.90 12.95 -10.35
C GLY A 17 -36.79 13.59 -11.74
N ASN A 18 -35.59 13.61 -12.32
CA ASN A 18 -35.37 14.17 -13.66
C ASN A 18 -35.99 13.29 -14.76
N ILE A 19 -35.93 11.98 -14.67
CA ILE A 19 -36.55 11.08 -15.66
C ILE A 19 -38.07 11.20 -15.58
N PHE A 20 -38.66 11.27 -14.41
CA PHE A 20 -40.09 11.47 -14.23
C PHE A 20 -40.56 12.83 -14.77
N PHE A 21 -39.77 13.90 -14.53
CA PHE A 21 -40.07 15.22 -15.04
C PHE A 21 -39.96 15.30 -16.58
N LEU A 22 -38.95 14.71 -17.18
CA LEU A 22 -38.81 14.60 -18.64
C LEU A 22 -39.94 13.78 -19.27
N PHE A 23 -40.39 12.75 -18.60
CA PHE A 23 -41.51 11.92 -19.03
C PHE A 23 -42.85 12.67 -18.99
N MET A 24 -43.10 13.42 -17.95
CA MET A 24 -44.30 14.27 -17.84
C MET A 24 -44.30 15.40 -18.89
N LEU A 25 -43.12 15.95 -19.19
CA LEU A 25 -42.96 16.96 -20.23
C LEU A 25 -43.21 16.40 -21.63
N ALA A 26 -42.73 15.18 -21.91
CA ALA A 26 -42.98 14.49 -23.18
C ALA A 26 -44.44 14.16 -23.40
N ILE A 27 -45.18 13.74 -22.37
CA ILE A 27 -46.64 13.50 -22.44
C ILE A 27 -47.39 14.81 -22.73
N LYS A 28 -47.00 15.90 -22.11
CA LYS A 28 -47.62 17.22 -22.31
C LYS A 28 -47.41 17.73 -23.74
N LEU A 29 -46.20 17.56 -24.27
CA LEU A 29 -45.85 17.93 -25.65
C LEU A 29 -46.60 17.08 -26.68
N LEU A 30 -46.71 15.78 -26.46
CA LEU A 30 -47.43 14.86 -27.34
C LEU A 30 -48.92 15.18 -27.37
N LYS A 31 -49.51 15.51 -26.22
CA LYS A 31 -50.93 15.91 -26.11
C LYS A 31 -51.21 17.23 -26.84
N ASN A 32 -50.30 18.21 -26.72
CA ASN A 32 -50.41 19.49 -27.42
C ASN A 32 -50.30 19.30 -28.94
N HIS A 33 -49.32 18.49 -29.43
CA HIS A 33 -49.15 18.20 -30.82
C HIS A 33 -50.33 17.46 -31.46
N LEU A 34 -50.91 16.49 -30.76
CA LEU A 34 -52.13 15.80 -31.19
C LEU A 34 -53.34 16.72 -31.25
N ASN A 35 -53.51 17.68 -30.34
CA ASN A 35 -54.54 18.68 -30.40
C ASN A 35 -54.39 19.63 -31.61
N GLU A 36 -53.14 20.07 -31.89
CA GLU A 36 -52.83 20.94 -33.03
C GLU A 36 -53.10 20.24 -34.40
N LEU A 37 -52.74 18.94 -34.47
CA LEU A 37 -53.06 18.13 -35.67
C LEU A 37 -54.56 17.89 -35.88
N SER A 38 -55.32 17.77 -34.74
CA SER A 38 -56.80 17.65 -34.79
C SER A 38 -57.44 18.93 -35.33
N GLU A 39 -56.95 20.07 -34.94
CA GLU A 39 -57.47 21.39 -35.36
C GLU A 39 -57.14 21.70 -36.84
N LYS A 40 -55.91 21.37 -37.29
CA LYS A 40 -55.50 21.60 -38.69
C LYS A 40 -56.18 20.70 -39.74
N ARG A 41 -56.71 19.52 -39.34
CA ARG A 41 -57.27 18.54 -40.31
C ARG A 41 -58.81 18.43 -40.22
N GLY A 42 -59.49 19.21 -39.38
CA GLY A 42 -60.97 19.20 -39.31
C GLY A 42 -61.56 17.83 -38.90
N VAL A 43 -60.77 16.90 -38.47
CA VAL A 43 -61.18 15.56 -38.07
C VAL A 43 -61.47 15.52 -36.59
N ARG A 44 -62.73 15.40 -36.24
CA ARG A 44 -63.22 15.24 -34.86
C ARG A 44 -62.78 13.87 -34.32
N VAL A 45 -61.52 13.80 -33.83
CA VAL A 45 -61.01 12.58 -33.21
C VAL A 45 -61.75 12.36 -31.91
N LYS A 46 -62.54 11.26 -31.83
CA LYS A 46 -63.24 10.91 -30.57
C LYS A 46 -62.24 10.75 -29.45
N ASN A 47 -62.32 11.58 -28.44
CA ASN A 47 -61.45 11.61 -27.25
C ASN A 47 -61.19 10.20 -26.63
N LYS A 48 -62.13 9.28 -26.77
CA LYS A 48 -62.00 7.89 -26.32
C LYS A 48 -60.92 7.06 -27.00
N ALA A 49 -60.62 7.33 -28.29
CA ALA A 49 -59.55 6.61 -29.03
C ALA A 49 -58.13 7.04 -28.58
N ILE A 50 -57.96 8.34 -28.36
CA ILE A 50 -56.69 8.92 -27.84
C ILE A 50 -56.45 8.45 -26.43
N GLN A 51 -57.47 8.44 -25.56
CA GLN A 51 -57.38 7.89 -24.20
C GLN A 51 -56.99 6.42 -24.18
N ARG A 52 -57.55 5.60 -25.05
CA ARG A 52 -57.20 4.16 -25.14
C ARG A 52 -55.77 3.95 -25.66
N ALA A 53 -55.30 4.75 -26.60
CA ALA A 53 -53.89 4.68 -27.10
C ALA A 53 -52.91 5.08 -26.01
N VAL A 54 -53.18 6.17 -25.28
CA VAL A 54 -52.35 6.63 -24.15
C VAL A 54 -52.32 5.59 -23.01
N PHE A 55 -53.46 5.00 -22.69
CA PHE A 55 -53.55 3.94 -21.65
C PHE A 55 -52.81 2.65 -22.04
N ARG A 56 -52.83 2.27 -23.34
CA ARG A 56 -52.06 1.10 -23.83
C ARG A 56 -50.53 1.35 -23.78
N VAL A 57 -50.08 2.52 -24.20
CA VAL A 57 -48.65 2.90 -24.14
C VAL A 57 -48.18 3.02 -22.69
N MET A 58 -49.01 3.58 -21.80
CA MET A 58 -48.72 3.68 -20.38
C MET A 58 -48.67 2.31 -19.69
N GLY A 59 -49.56 1.39 -20.06
CA GLY A 59 -49.57 0.02 -19.54
C GLY A 59 -48.34 -0.79 -19.96
N THR A 60 -47.91 -0.67 -21.21
CA THR A 60 -46.68 -1.33 -21.69
C THR A 60 -45.40 -0.75 -21.07
N LEU A 61 -45.33 0.56 -20.83
CA LEU A 61 -44.20 1.20 -20.16
C LEU A 61 -44.13 0.86 -18.66
N LEU A 62 -45.27 0.75 -17.99
CA LEU A 62 -45.35 0.32 -16.57
C LEU A 62 -44.95 -1.14 -16.38
N PHE A 63 -45.16 -1.99 -17.40
CA PHE A 63 -44.72 -3.40 -17.36
C PHE A 63 -43.25 -3.58 -17.70
N PHE A 64 -42.66 -2.73 -18.57
CA PHE A 64 -41.24 -2.81 -18.94
C PHE A 64 -40.29 -2.20 -17.90
N CYS A 65 -40.76 -1.20 -17.12
CA CYS A 65 -39.92 -0.52 -16.12
C CYS A 65 -39.40 -1.46 -15.02
N PRO A 66 -40.19 -2.35 -14.41
CA PRO A 66 -39.67 -3.28 -13.40
C PRO A 66 -38.75 -4.37 -13.99
N VAL A 67 -38.93 -4.75 -15.26
CA VAL A 67 -38.07 -5.74 -15.92
C VAL A 67 -36.66 -5.17 -16.17
N VAL A 68 -36.53 -3.90 -16.56
CA VAL A 68 -35.26 -3.22 -16.73
C VAL A 68 -34.57 -2.99 -15.37
N LEU A 69 -35.30 -2.79 -14.30
CA LEU A 69 -34.75 -2.68 -12.95
C LEU A 69 -34.19 -4.01 -12.42
N LEU A 70 -34.78 -5.14 -12.80
CA LEU A 70 -34.30 -6.47 -12.43
C LEU A 70 -33.07 -6.89 -13.23
N LEU A 71 -32.87 -6.35 -14.44
CA LEU A 71 -31.67 -6.61 -15.26
C LEU A 71 -30.45 -5.79 -14.86
N ASN A 72 -30.59 -4.75 -14.05
CA ASN A 72 -29.50 -3.95 -13.50
C ASN A 72 -29.01 -4.40 -12.12
N CYS A 73 -29.56 -5.47 -11.54
CA CYS A 73 -28.87 -6.18 -10.48
C CYS A 73 -27.61 -6.82 -11.08
N LYS A 74 -26.51 -6.06 -11.15
CA LYS A 74 -25.18 -6.70 -11.18
C LYS A 74 -25.17 -7.63 -9.98
N PRO A 75 -24.84 -8.93 -10.16
CA PRO A 75 -24.56 -9.77 -9.01
C PRO A 75 -23.50 -9.04 -8.23
N GLN A 76 -23.84 -8.58 -7.03
CA GLN A 76 -22.89 -8.02 -6.09
C GLN A 76 -21.85 -9.11 -5.95
N SER A 77 -20.61 -8.78 -6.35
CA SER A 77 -19.49 -9.70 -6.36
C SER A 77 -19.54 -10.60 -5.13
N THR A 78 -19.43 -11.89 -5.36
CA THR A 78 -19.22 -12.94 -4.37
C THR A 78 -18.68 -12.36 -3.07
N ASP A 79 -19.41 -12.55 -1.97
CA ASP A 79 -19.13 -11.97 -0.66
C ASP A 79 -17.65 -12.09 -0.35
N GLU A 80 -16.94 -10.95 -0.36
CA GLU A 80 -15.56 -10.89 0.03
C GLU A 80 -15.48 -11.25 1.51
N THR A 81 -14.80 -12.34 1.80
CA THR A 81 -14.62 -12.82 3.17
C THR A 81 -13.17 -12.66 3.61
N ALA A 82 -12.88 -12.97 4.86
CA ALA A 82 -11.51 -13.00 5.37
C ALA A 82 -10.60 -14.03 4.66
N LYS A 83 -11.18 -14.95 3.87
CA LYS A 83 -10.48 -16.09 3.24
C LYS A 83 -10.80 -16.24 1.75
N SER A 84 -11.55 -15.33 1.16
CA SER A 84 -11.90 -15.35 -0.26
C SER A 84 -12.08 -13.95 -0.83
N GLY A 85 -11.74 -13.77 -2.10
CA GLY A 85 -11.83 -12.49 -2.82
C GLY A 85 -10.50 -12.04 -3.40
N SER A 86 -10.39 -10.75 -3.77
CA SER A 86 -9.17 -10.15 -4.31
C SER A 86 -8.77 -8.92 -3.50
N LEU A 87 -7.57 -8.96 -2.92
CA LEU A 87 -6.97 -7.89 -2.11
C LEU A 87 -5.81 -7.26 -2.86
N SER A 88 -5.81 -5.94 -2.99
CA SER A 88 -4.64 -5.17 -3.43
C SER A 88 -3.96 -4.55 -2.21
N VAL A 89 -2.64 -4.78 -2.10
CA VAL A 89 -1.79 -4.29 -1.00
C VAL A 89 -0.66 -3.46 -1.58
N ALA A 90 -0.56 -2.19 -1.19
CA ALA A 90 0.63 -1.40 -1.48
C ALA A 90 1.78 -1.82 -0.56
N VAL A 91 2.98 -1.90 -1.10
CA VAL A 91 4.12 -2.44 -0.37
C VAL A 91 5.34 -1.55 -0.59
N ASP A 92 6.02 -1.16 0.48
CA ASP A 92 7.33 -0.52 0.35
C ASP A 92 8.26 -1.46 -0.41
N ARG A 93 8.89 -0.94 -1.47
CA ARG A 93 9.61 -1.73 -2.50
C ARG A 93 10.60 -2.74 -1.92
N HIS A 94 11.30 -2.37 -0.85
CA HIS A 94 12.27 -3.27 -0.19
C HIS A 94 11.62 -4.50 0.47
N LEU A 95 10.31 -4.44 0.76
CA LEU A 95 9.53 -5.55 1.34
C LEU A 95 8.86 -6.45 0.28
N GLU A 96 8.90 -6.10 -1.01
CA GLU A 96 8.14 -6.78 -2.08
C GLU A 96 8.36 -8.29 -2.12
N GLY A 97 9.60 -8.76 -2.11
CA GLY A 97 9.89 -10.20 -2.17
C GLY A 97 9.36 -10.97 -0.97
N ILE A 98 9.47 -10.37 0.22
CA ILE A 98 8.99 -10.98 1.47
C ILE A 98 7.46 -10.97 1.53
N ALA A 99 6.85 -9.85 1.13
CA ALA A 99 5.40 -9.75 1.01
C ALA A 99 4.84 -10.72 -0.04
N GLY A 100 5.57 -10.97 -1.13
CA GLY A 100 5.24 -11.96 -2.16
C GLY A 100 5.14 -13.36 -1.59
N ASN A 101 6.14 -13.77 -0.82
CA ASN A 101 6.16 -15.08 -0.14
C ASN A 101 4.99 -15.22 0.85
N GLN A 102 4.63 -14.15 1.57
CA GLN A 102 3.49 -14.15 2.47
C GLN A 102 2.16 -14.25 1.70
N ALA A 103 2.01 -13.50 0.61
CA ALA A 103 0.83 -13.51 -0.24
C ALA A 103 0.61 -14.89 -0.90
N GLU A 104 1.68 -15.51 -1.39
CA GLU A 104 1.64 -16.86 -1.95
C GLU A 104 1.23 -17.88 -0.89
N SER A 105 1.88 -17.87 0.27
CA SER A 105 1.58 -18.79 1.38
C SER A 105 0.14 -18.62 1.88
N PHE A 106 -0.38 -17.40 1.90
CA PHE A 106 -1.78 -17.13 2.23
C PHE A 106 -2.72 -17.71 1.19
N SER A 107 -2.45 -17.50 -0.11
CA SER A 107 -3.29 -18.03 -1.20
C SER A 107 -3.25 -19.55 -1.28
N LEU A 108 -2.12 -20.19 -0.97
CA LEU A 108 -2.03 -21.64 -0.84
C LEU A 108 -2.89 -22.19 0.30
N SER A 109 -2.99 -21.46 1.42
CA SER A 109 -3.82 -21.82 2.56
C SER A 109 -5.31 -21.51 2.35
N TYR A 110 -5.61 -20.52 1.52
CA TYR A 110 -6.96 -20.07 1.19
C TYR A 110 -7.11 -19.90 -0.33
N PRO A 111 -7.38 -20.97 -1.08
CA PRO A 111 -7.40 -20.95 -2.56
C PRO A 111 -8.42 -19.99 -3.18
N GLY A 112 -9.44 -19.58 -2.42
CA GLY A 112 -10.42 -18.56 -2.84
C GLY A 112 -9.91 -17.13 -2.70
N ALA A 113 -8.72 -16.90 -2.11
CA ALA A 113 -8.15 -15.58 -1.88
C ALA A 113 -6.96 -15.29 -2.80
N THR A 114 -6.95 -14.11 -3.39
CA THR A 114 -5.82 -13.61 -4.20
C THR A 114 -5.32 -12.30 -3.62
N VAL A 115 -4.03 -12.22 -3.33
CA VAL A 115 -3.37 -10.99 -2.86
C VAL A 115 -2.46 -10.45 -3.97
N LYS A 116 -2.77 -9.25 -4.45
CA LYS A 116 -1.99 -8.53 -5.48
C LYS A 116 -1.15 -7.46 -4.80
N LEU A 117 0.15 -7.48 -5.03
CA LEU A 117 1.06 -6.49 -4.48
C LEU A 117 1.27 -5.33 -5.46
N LEU A 118 1.32 -4.11 -4.92
CA LEU A 118 1.67 -2.88 -5.61
C LEU A 118 2.93 -2.31 -4.95
N PRO A 119 4.14 -2.72 -5.38
CA PRO A 119 5.38 -2.20 -4.83
C PRO A 119 5.65 -0.78 -5.33
N ASP A 120 5.95 0.14 -4.41
CA ASP A 120 6.31 1.52 -4.73
C ASP A 120 7.38 2.05 -3.74
N ALA A 121 7.85 3.26 -3.98
CA ALA A 121 8.73 3.98 -3.08
C ALA A 121 8.06 4.22 -1.72
N SER A 122 8.87 4.26 -0.66
CA SER A 122 8.35 4.50 0.69
C SER A 122 7.60 5.84 0.77
N GLY A 123 6.47 5.84 1.46
CA GLY A 123 5.52 6.96 1.50
C GLY A 123 4.47 6.95 0.38
N LYS A 124 4.77 6.44 -0.81
CA LYS A 124 3.76 6.25 -1.85
C LYS A 124 2.81 5.10 -1.53
N SER A 125 3.30 4.06 -0.84
CA SER A 125 2.46 2.95 -0.36
C SER A 125 1.30 3.46 0.51
N LEU A 126 1.58 4.38 1.45
CA LEU A 126 0.53 5.03 2.25
C LEU A 126 -0.38 5.94 1.44
N LYS A 127 0.17 6.65 0.45
CA LYS A 127 -0.63 7.48 -0.45
C LYS A 127 -1.64 6.64 -1.23
N HIS A 128 -1.26 5.46 -1.72
CA HIS A 128 -2.19 4.56 -2.40
C HIS A 128 -3.33 4.11 -1.47
N LEU A 129 -3.03 3.83 -0.19
CA LEU A 129 -4.05 3.49 0.80
C LEU A 129 -4.96 4.69 1.11
N LEU A 130 -4.40 5.88 1.28
CA LEU A 130 -5.15 7.12 1.54
C LEU A 130 -6.12 7.45 0.39
N GLU A 131 -5.67 7.29 -0.86
CA GLU A 131 -6.46 7.53 -2.07
C GLU A 131 -7.47 6.41 -2.38
N GLY A 132 -7.48 5.32 -1.59
CA GLY A 132 -8.38 4.18 -1.79
C GLY A 132 -8.05 3.32 -3.03
N ARG A 133 -6.85 3.46 -3.58
CA ARG A 133 -6.37 2.62 -4.72
C ARG A 133 -6.09 1.18 -4.30
N VAL A 134 -5.77 0.99 -3.03
CA VAL A 134 -5.54 -0.30 -2.38
C VAL A 134 -6.31 -0.36 -1.08
N LYS A 135 -6.56 -1.57 -0.57
CA LYS A 135 -7.27 -1.81 0.68
C LYS A 135 -6.36 -1.95 1.89
N ALA A 136 -5.07 -2.20 1.65
CA ALA A 136 -4.06 -2.33 2.69
C ALA A 136 -2.69 -1.83 2.22
N ALA A 137 -1.79 -1.58 3.17
CA ALA A 137 -0.39 -1.23 2.90
C ALA A 137 0.54 -1.96 3.88
N LEU A 138 1.73 -2.34 3.39
CA LEU A 138 2.83 -2.90 4.19
C LEU A 138 4.03 -1.95 4.09
N ILE A 139 4.42 -1.37 5.23
CA ILE A 139 5.44 -0.32 5.29
C ILE A 139 6.46 -0.57 6.39
N SER A 140 7.66 -0.02 6.23
CA SER A 140 8.67 0.03 7.30
C SER A 140 8.60 1.34 8.08
N GLY A 141 8.49 1.24 9.41
CA GLY A 141 8.28 2.38 10.30
C GLY A 141 6.83 2.81 10.40
N GLU A 142 6.55 3.61 11.40
CA GLU A 142 5.22 4.19 11.60
C GLU A 142 4.92 5.28 10.57
N PRO A 143 3.64 5.53 10.27
CA PRO A 143 3.23 6.74 9.56
C PRO A 143 3.75 8.00 10.27
N GLU A 144 4.20 8.98 9.52
CA GLU A 144 4.59 10.27 10.09
C GLU A 144 3.37 11.06 10.57
N ALA A 145 3.55 12.01 11.49
CA ALA A 145 2.46 12.82 12.04
C ALA A 145 1.62 13.55 10.94
N ALA A 146 2.27 13.97 9.85
CA ALA A 146 1.58 14.56 8.71
C ALA A 146 0.70 13.54 7.98
N GLU A 147 1.19 12.31 7.78
CA GLU A 147 0.42 11.21 7.18
C GLU A 147 -0.75 10.83 8.08
N ASP A 148 -0.53 10.73 9.39
CA ASP A 148 -1.58 10.45 10.38
C ASP A 148 -2.70 11.49 10.36
N SER A 149 -2.34 12.76 10.24
CA SER A 149 -3.31 13.85 10.13
C SER A 149 -4.20 13.70 8.89
N LEU A 150 -3.65 13.24 7.77
CA LEU A 150 -4.43 12.96 6.55
C LEU A 150 -5.40 11.79 6.75
N PHE A 151 -4.95 10.69 7.38
CA PHE A 151 -5.82 9.55 7.70
C PHE A 151 -6.94 9.95 8.67
N ALA A 152 -6.64 10.79 9.67
CA ALA A 152 -7.64 11.29 10.62
C ALA A 152 -8.75 12.10 9.93
N GLN A 153 -8.43 12.87 8.88
CA GLN A 153 -9.41 13.64 8.11
C GLN A 153 -10.44 12.76 7.38
N LEU A 154 -10.06 11.52 7.02
CA LEU A 154 -10.99 10.58 6.37
C LEU A 154 -12.09 10.07 7.31
N LYS A 155 -11.99 10.29 8.62
CA LYS A 155 -12.91 9.79 9.65
C LYS A 155 -13.17 8.28 9.56
N ARG A 156 -12.22 7.53 9.01
CA ARG A 156 -12.25 6.07 8.92
C ARG A 156 -11.19 5.49 9.86
N PRO A 157 -11.54 4.53 10.72
CA PRO A 157 -10.58 3.93 11.63
C PRO A 157 -9.52 3.15 10.81
N LEU A 158 -8.25 3.51 10.98
CA LEU A 158 -7.12 2.80 10.39
C LEU A 158 -6.54 1.83 11.42
N ARG A 159 -6.49 0.55 11.08
CA ARG A 159 -5.77 -0.46 11.85
C ARG A 159 -4.30 -0.41 11.47
N ARG A 160 -3.44 -0.55 12.47
CA ARG A 160 -1.97 -0.59 12.34
C ARG A 160 -1.49 -1.78 13.14
N GLU A 161 -1.06 -2.80 12.47
CA GLU A 161 -0.59 -4.03 13.10
C GLU A 161 0.90 -4.22 12.82
N PRO A 162 1.76 -4.21 13.84
CA PRO A 162 3.16 -4.57 13.66
C PRO A 162 3.24 -6.07 13.37
N VAL A 163 3.85 -6.42 12.23
CA VAL A 163 3.88 -7.82 11.74
C VAL A 163 5.29 -8.40 11.68
N ALA A 164 6.31 -7.54 11.55
CA ALA A 164 7.71 -7.97 11.52
C ALA A 164 8.63 -6.83 12.00
N ARG A 165 9.93 -7.09 12.02
CA ARG A 165 10.99 -6.12 12.28
C ARG A 165 11.99 -6.16 11.15
N ASP A 166 12.40 -4.98 10.68
CA ASP A 166 13.50 -4.78 9.74
C ASP A 166 14.58 -3.92 10.39
N ALA A 167 15.64 -3.62 9.69
CA ALA A 167 16.68 -2.71 10.13
C ALA A 167 17.31 -1.98 8.95
N ILE A 168 17.80 -0.76 9.19
CA ILE A 168 18.69 -0.10 8.27
C ILE A 168 20.10 -0.63 8.51
N VAL A 169 20.75 -1.15 7.50
CA VAL A 169 22.12 -1.66 7.57
C VAL A 169 23.08 -0.67 6.94
N CYS A 170 24.24 -0.57 7.55
CA CYS A 170 25.37 0.20 7.04
C CYS A 170 26.36 -0.75 6.37
N ILE A 171 26.63 -0.54 5.08
CA ILE A 171 27.59 -1.33 4.31
C ILE A 171 28.74 -0.46 3.83
N VAL A 172 29.95 -1.02 3.82
CA VAL A 172 31.15 -0.36 3.33
C VAL A 172 31.98 -1.32 2.47
N ASN A 173 32.83 -0.79 1.60
CA ASN A 173 33.82 -1.61 0.89
C ASN A 173 34.64 -2.45 1.89
N SER A 174 34.98 -3.67 1.56
CA SER A 174 35.81 -4.56 2.40
C SER A 174 37.12 -3.94 2.85
N ARG A 175 37.71 -3.02 2.05
CA ARG A 175 38.94 -2.31 2.32
C ARG A 175 38.74 -0.93 2.98
N ASN A 176 37.49 -0.58 3.35
CA ASN A 176 37.20 0.67 4.07
C ASN A 176 37.72 0.56 5.52
N PRO A 177 38.43 1.60 6.04
CA PRO A 177 38.98 1.55 7.39
C PRO A 177 37.91 1.61 8.52
N VAL A 178 36.67 2.02 8.24
CA VAL A 178 35.61 2.11 9.22
C VAL A 178 35.21 0.72 9.67
N THR A 179 35.53 0.33 10.89
CA THR A 179 35.19 -0.99 11.47
C THR A 179 33.88 -1.01 12.21
N THR A 180 33.54 0.08 12.85
CA THR A 180 32.31 0.29 13.63
C THR A 180 31.87 1.74 13.49
N LEU A 181 30.59 2.03 13.76
CA LEU A 181 30.06 3.39 13.88
C LEU A 181 29.11 3.45 15.07
N SER A 182 29.10 4.57 15.78
CA SER A 182 28.01 4.90 16.70
C SER A 182 26.87 5.63 15.95
N THR A 183 25.69 5.67 16.56
CA THR A 183 24.57 6.47 16.02
C THR A 183 24.93 7.95 15.89
N ASN A 184 25.77 8.50 16.81
CA ASN A 184 26.22 9.88 16.73
C ASN A 184 27.17 10.11 15.54
N GLU A 185 28.19 9.26 15.38
CA GLU A 185 29.12 9.34 14.23
C GLU A 185 28.37 9.18 12.90
N LEU A 186 27.38 8.30 12.86
CA LEU A 186 26.52 8.15 11.68
C LEU A 186 25.69 9.43 11.42
N GLY A 187 25.17 10.06 12.46
CA GLY A 187 24.46 11.33 12.35
C GLY A 187 25.35 12.46 11.84
N ASP A 188 26.59 12.53 12.34
CA ASP A 188 27.57 13.53 11.90
C ASP A 188 28.00 13.27 10.45
N LEU A 189 28.22 12.01 10.07
CA LEU A 189 28.50 11.62 8.70
C LEU A 189 27.38 12.03 7.73
N LEU A 190 26.14 11.79 8.12
CA LEU A 190 24.94 12.11 7.30
C LEU A 190 24.69 13.62 7.21
N SER A 191 25.13 14.43 8.18
CA SER A 191 24.92 15.89 8.23
C SER A 191 26.11 16.69 7.70
N ALA A 192 27.24 16.05 7.38
CA ALA A 192 28.43 16.72 6.91
C ALA A 192 28.17 17.54 5.64
N LYS A 193 28.58 18.83 5.66
CA LYS A 193 28.44 19.74 4.51
C LYS A 193 29.54 19.57 3.47
N GLU A 194 30.64 19.03 3.88
CA GLU A 194 31.83 18.84 3.02
C GLU A 194 32.07 17.36 2.75
N GLU A 195 32.69 17.06 1.61
CA GLU A 195 33.16 15.71 1.29
C GLU A 195 34.28 15.31 2.25
N GLY A 196 33.84 14.76 3.41
CA GLY A 196 34.77 14.24 4.40
C GLY A 196 35.47 12.95 3.95
N ARG A 197 36.02 12.22 4.94
CA ARG A 197 36.67 10.92 4.70
C ARG A 197 35.72 9.81 4.20
N ALA A 198 34.44 9.97 4.36
CA ALA A 198 33.40 9.00 3.95
C ALA A 198 32.24 9.69 3.23
N VAL A 199 31.61 8.97 2.30
CA VAL A 199 30.49 9.46 1.45
C VAL A 199 29.26 8.61 1.74
N PRO A 200 28.27 9.12 2.49
CA PRO A 200 27.05 8.39 2.77
C PRO A 200 26.16 8.32 1.54
N LEU A 201 25.68 7.12 1.23
CA LEU A 201 24.80 6.82 0.09
C LEU A 201 23.47 6.27 0.58
N VAL A 202 22.37 6.78 0.01
CA VAL A 202 21.00 6.26 0.20
C VAL A 202 20.28 6.18 -1.12
N ARG A 203 19.17 5.45 -1.17
CA ARG A 203 18.29 5.48 -2.34
C ARG A 203 17.47 6.77 -2.37
N ALA A 204 17.36 7.41 -3.54
CA ALA A 204 16.78 8.73 -3.73
C ALA A 204 15.28 8.81 -3.35
N ASP A 205 14.53 7.72 -3.59
CA ASP A 205 13.09 7.65 -3.39
C ASP A 205 12.69 7.09 -2.01
N ASP A 206 13.66 6.87 -1.10
CA ASP A 206 13.42 6.29 0.22
C ASP A 206 13.44 7.35 1.33
N PHE A 207 12.46 8.25 1.30
CA PHE A 207 12.43 9.33 2.28
C PHE A 207 12.09 8.84 3.70
N ARG A 208 11.38 7.69 3.85
CA ARG A 208 11.06 7.12 5.16
C ARG A 208 12.32 6.61 5.86
N MET A 209 13.27 6.07 5.11
CA MET A 209 14.60 5.74 5.65
C MET A 209 15.30 6.97 6.24
N LEU A 210 15.22 8.13 5.57
CA LEU A 210 15.81 9.36 6.10
C LEU A 210 15.13 9.81 7.39
N SER A 211 13.82 9.62 7.53
CA SER A 211 13.10 9.93 8.77
C SER A 211 13.50 8.98 9.91
N LEU A 212 13.66 7.68 9.62
CA LEU A 212 14.13 6.69 10.58
C LEU A 212 15.58 6.97 11.02
N LEU A 213 16.45 7.31 10.08
CA LEU A 213 17.83 7.70 10.37
C LEU A 213 17.91 8.99 11.19
N ALA A 214 17.07 9.98 10.88
CA ALA A 214 16.99 11.22 11.66
C ALA A 214 16.61 10.93 13.13
N THR A 215 15.60 10.10 13.34
CA THR A 215 15.18 9.67 14.68
C THR A 215 16.28 8.91 15.41
N ALA A 216 16.92 7.93 14.75
CA ALA A 216 17.95 7.09 15.36
C ALA A 216 19.22 7.85 15.71
N THR A 217 19.56 8.91 14.96
CA THR A 217 20.77 9.73 15.13
C THR A 217 20.51 11.01 15.93
N GLY A 218 19.28 11.31 16.30
CA GLY A 218 18.88 12.56 16.99
C GLY A 218 19.03 13.82 16.13
N LYS A 219 19.15 13.69 14.81
CA LYS A 219 19.25 14.82 13.88
C LYS A 219 17.86 15.14 13.30
N LYS A 220 17.70 16.36 12.76
CA LYS A 220 16.53 16.69 11.95
C LYS A 220 16.68 16.13 10.54
N ARG A 221 15.60 15.61 9.94
CA ARG A 221 15.65 15.07 8.58
C ARG A 221 16.23 16.05 7.54
N GLY A 222 15.89 17.35 7.65
CA GLY A 222 16.39 18.40 6.77
C GLY A 222 17.89 18.72 6.95
N GLU A 223 18.55 18.19 7.98
CA GLU A 223 19.99 18.31 8.21
C GLU A 223 20.76 17.17 7.52
N LEU A 224 20.10 16.06 7.22
CA LEU A 224 20.69 14.91 6.56
C LEU A 224 20.93 15.19 5.06
N ARG A 225 22.13 14.95 4.58
CA ARG A 225 22.60 15.27 3.21
C ARG A 225 23.35 14.10 2.57
N PRO A 226 22.80 12.87 2.59
CA PRO A 226 23.44 11.76 1.92
C PRO A 226 23.37 11.92 0.40
N TRP A 227 24.29 11.31 -0.31
CA TRP A 227 24.24 11.21 -1.76
C TRP A 227 23.20 10.19 -2.18
N SER A 228 22.52 10.49 -3.28
CA SER A 228 21.44 9.66 -3.77
C SER A 228 21.88 8.66 -4.82
N CYS A 229 21.34 7.45 -4.74
CA CYS A 229 21.41 6.41 -5.76
C CYS A 229 20.02 6.14 -6.32
N SER A 230 19.92 5.74 -7.58
CA SER A 230 18.65 5.44 -8.23
C SER A 230 18.04 4.09 -7.77
N SER A 231 18.88 3.18 -7.27
CA SER A 231 18.48 1.84 -6.83
C SER A 231 19.43 1.28 -5.77
N ASP A 232 18.98 0.25 -5.06
CA ASP A 232 19.81 -0.50 -4.11
C ASP A 232 20.98 -1.20 -4.83
N ALA A 233 20.78 -1.67 -6.05
CA ALA A 233 21.82 -2.27 -6.87
C ALA A 233 22.92 -1.26 -7.22
N GLU A 234 22.57 -0.03 -7.60
CA GLU A 234 23.53 1.04 -7.83
C GLU A 234 24.28 1.40 -6.54
N LEU A 235 23.58 1.51 -5.41
CA LEU A 235 24.18 1.80 -4.11
C LEU A 235 25.24 0.73 -3.77
N ILE A 236 24.89 -0.54 -3.88
CA ILE A 236 25.79 -1.67 -3.61
C ILE A 236 26.99 -1.66 -4.56
N ALA A 237 26.80 -1.40 -5.85
CA ALA A 237 27.87 -1.29 -6.84
C ALA A 237 28.84 -0.15 -6.48
N ARG A 238 28.33 1.03 -6.11
CA ARG A 238 29.14 2.17 -5.67
C ARG A 238 29.94 1.87 -4.39
N VAL A 239 29.32 1.18 -3.42
CA VAL A 239 30.01 0.74 -2.19
C VAL A 239 31.09 -0.28 -2.52
N SER A 240 30.78 -1.24 -3.40
CA SER A 240 31.74 -2.30 -3.77
C SER A 240 33.00 -1.78 -4.45
N THR A 241 32.91 -0.68 -5.19
CA THR A 241 34.06 -0.07 -5.91
C THR A 241 34.67 1.10 -5.15
N GLY A 242 33.90 1.83 -4.37
CA GLY A 242 34.30 3.07 -3.69
C GLY A 242 34.76 2.83 -2.26
N ARG A 243 36.09 2.95 -2.01
CA ARG A 243 36.63 2.77 -0.66
C ARG A 243 36.11 3.74 0.39
N ARG A 244 35.57 4.89 -0.01
CA ARG A 244 35.04 5.92 0.89
C ARG A 244 33.53 5.87 1.00
N ALA A 245 32.85 5.04 0.19
CA ALA A 245 31.41 4.94 0.19
C ALA A 245 30.89 4.20 1.45
N VAL A 246 29.83 4.75 2.05
CA VAL A 246 29.07 4.18 3.16
C VAL A 246 27.63 4.08 2.71
N GLY A 247 27.17 2.88 2.39
CA GLY A 247 25.81 2.63 1.91
C GLY A 247 24.86 2.36 3.06
N LEU A 248 23.68 2.95 3.00
CA LEU A 248 22.58 2.73 3.94
C LEU A 248 21.38 2.21 3.19
N LEU A 249 20.89 1.04 3.53
CA LEU A 249 19.76 0.38 2.90
C LEU A 249 19.03 -0.50 3.93
N PHE A 250 17.78 -0.87 3.64
CA PHE A 250 17.09 -1.82 4.47
C PHE A 250 17.72 -3.23 4.36
N ARG A 251 17.75 -3.96 5.45
CA ARG A 251 18.28 -5.33 5.49
C ARG A 251 17.53 -6.26 4.52
N SER A 252 16.23 -6.05 4.39
CA SER A 252 15.39 -6.75 3.41
C SER A 252 15.82 -6.52 1.95
N SER A 253 16.30 -5.32 1.61
CA SER A 253 16.90 -5.03 0.30
C SER A 253 18.24 -5.75 0.10
N LEU A 254 19.04 -5.85 1.15
CA LEU A 254 20.36 -6.49 1.05
C LEU A 254 20.23 -7.97 0.68
N ASP A 255 19.32 -8.69 1.32
CA ASP A 255 19.08 -10.11 1.01
C ASP A 255 18.57 -10.32 -0.43
N ARG A 256 17.74 -9.42 -0.95
CA ARG A 256 17.29 -9.44 -2.35
C ARG A 256 18.41 -9.18 -3.34
N SER A 257 19.30 -8.26 -3.04
CA SER A 257 20.41 -7.91 -3.92
C SER A 257 21.51 -8.97 -3.97
N LEU A 258 21.55 -9.85 -2.96
CA LEU A 258 22.42 -11.03 -2.94
C LEU A 258 21.86 -12.20 -3.77
N VAL A 259 20.61 -12.15 -4.19
CA VAL A 259 20.02 -13.07 -5.17
C VAL A 259 20.51 -12.68 -6.56
N ILE A 260 21.71 -13.12 -6.90
CA ILE A 260 22.31 -12.95 -8.22
C ILE A 260 21.51 -13.72 -9.26
N ALA A 261 21.39 -13.13 -10.46
CA ALA A 261 20.71 -13.81 -11.56
C ALA A 261 21.36 -15.18 -11.87
N PRO A 262 20.61 -16.18 -12.30
CA PRO A 262 21.16 -17.50 -12.66
C PRO A 262 22.25 -17.33 -13.72
N GLY A 263 23.50 -17.76 -13.38
CA GLY A 263 24.64 -17.68 -14.29
C GLY A 263 25.73 -16.65 -13.91
N GLU A 264 25.45 -15.70 -13.01
CA GLU A 264 26.50 -14.84 -12.47
C GLU A 264 27.27 -15.57 -11.36
N ARG A 265 28.59 -15.62 -11.51
CA ARG A 265 29.46 -16.11 -10.43
C ARG A 265 29.26 -15.22 -9.21
N LYS A 266 29.12 -15.83 -8.02
CA LYS A 266 29.18 -15.11 -6.73
C LYS A 266 30.40 -14.21 -6.78
N SER A 267 30.19 -12.96 -7.06
CA SER A 267 31.21 -11.93 -6.90
C SER A 267 31.63 -12.00 -5.45
N GLU A 268 32.91 -12.13 -5.16
CA GLU A 268 33.42 -12.06 -3.79
C GLU A 268 32.78 -10.85 -3.13
N ASN A 269 32.26 -11.01 -1.91
CA ASN A 269 31.59 -9.95 -1.16
C ASN A 269 32.55 -8.76 -1.03
N ARG A 270 32.47 -7.82 -1.96
CA ARG A 270 33.33 -6.64 -1.98
C ARG A 270 32.93 -5.61 -0.95
N PHE A 271 31.84 -5.84 -0.23
CA PHE A 271 31.39 -5.01 0.88
C PHE A 271 31.26 -5.84 2.16
N ARG A 272 31.20 -5.16 3.28
CA ARG A 272 30.90 -5.73 4.58
C ARG A 272 29.89 -4.87 5.32
N ILE A 273 29.14 -5.48 6.21
CA ILE A 273 28.22 -4.78 7.12
C ILE A 273 29.03 -4.21 8.28
N VAL A 274 28.77 -2.96 8.63
CA VAL A 274 29.38 -2.25 9.76
C VAL A 274 28.50 -2.42 11.00
N PRO A 275 29.06 -2.93 12.12
CA PRO A 275 28.35 -2.92 13.40
C PRO A 275 28.06 -1.51 13.88
N ILE A 276 26.88 -1.28 14.46
CA ILE A 276 26.45 0.03 14.96
C ILE A 276 26.32 -0.03 16.48
N ALA A 277 26.84 1.01 17.16
CA ALA A 277 26.72 1.21 18.59
C ALA A 277 25.66 2.26 18.91
N LYS A 278 24.92 2.09 19.99
CA LYS A 278 24.01 3.10 20.54
C LYS A 278 24.73 3.83 21.70
N GLY A 279 25.14 5.07 21.48
CA GLY A 279 25.88 5.83 22.48
C GLY A 279 27.18 5.11 22.85
N SER A 280 27.33 4.74 24.12
CA SER A 280 28.46 4.00 24.69
C SER A 280 28.28 2.48 24.75
N GLU A 281 27.17 1.95 24.26
CA GLU A 281 26.94 0.51 24.20
C GLU A 281 27.89 -0.16 23.20
N PRO A 282 28.22 -1.45 23.38
CA PRO A 282 29.07 -2.15 22.42
C PRO A 282 28.39 -2.24 21.06
N PRO A 283 29.16 -2.06 19.95
CA PRO A 283 28.61 -2.14 18.60
C PRO A 283 28.12 -3.55 18.30
N CYS A 284 26.95 -3.66 17.65
CA CYS A 284 26.37 -4.94 17.27
C CYS A 284 25.98 -5.00 15.78
N LEU A 285 25.97 -6.20 15.21
CA LEU A 285 25.54 -6.47 13.85
C LEU A 285 24.01 -6.57 13.76
N PRO A 286 23.41 -6.28 12.61
CA PRO A 286 21.96 -6.41 12.38
C PRO A 286 21.57 -7.88 12.17
N THR A 287 21.90 -8.74 13.16
CA THR A 287 21.41 -10.13 13.17
C THR A 287 19.93 -10.14 13.43
N GLN A 288 19.24 -11.22 13.02
CA GLN A 288 17.81 -11.37 13.29
C GLN A 288 17.49 -11.28 14.78
N GLN A 289 18.38 -11.84 15.62
CA GLN A 289 18.27 -11.78 17.07
C GLN A 289 18.40 -10.35 17.59
N ASN A 290 19.44 -9.61 17.20
CA ASN A 290 19.67 -8.23 17.65
C ASN A 290 18.59 -7.25 17.17
N ILE A 291 17.94 -7.56 16.02
CA ILE A 291 16.79 -6.80 15.52
C ILE A 291 15.53 -7.16 16.33
N PHE A 292 15.36 -8.44 16.68
CA PHE A 292 14.21 -8.93 17.44
C PHE A 292 14.20 -8.37 18.87
N ASP A 293 15.31 -8.44 19.58
CA ASP A 293 15.42 -7.98 20.98
C ASP A 293 15.64 -6.46 21.12
N GLY A 294 15.85 -5.76 19.98
CA GLY A 294 16.01 -4.30 19.94
C GLY A 294 17.41 -3.80 20.34
N SER A 295 18.40 -4.67 20.46
CA SER A 295 19.79 -4.27 20.73
C SER A 295 20.45 -3.60 19.52
N TYR A 296 19.99 -3.89 18.29
CA TYR A 296 20.46 -3.17 17.11
C TYR A 296 19.79 -1.79 16.96
N PRO A 297 20.55 -0.67 17.01
CA PRO A 297 19.99 0.66 17.18
C PRO A 297 19.24 1.22 15.96
N LEU A 298 19.45 0.66 14.76
CA LEU A 298 18.77 1.08 13.54
C LEU A 298 17.64 0.10 13.15
N GLY A 299 17.10 -0.63 14.14
CA GLY A 299 15.93 -1.49 13.96
C GLY A 299 14.65 -0.67 13.76
N THR A 300 13.72 -1.20 13.01
CA THR A 300 12.39 -0.62 12.78
C THR A 300 11.31 -1.70 12.73
N LEU A 301 10.07 -1.33 13.05
CA LEU A 301 8.92 -2.22 12.89
C LEU A 301 8.42 -2.16 11.45
N VAL A 302 7.88 -3.27 10.99
CA VAL A 302 7.11 -3.37 9.74
C VAL A 302 5.65 -3.42 10.12
N TYR A 303 4.86 -2.47 9.59
CA TYR A 303 3.44 -2.33 9.87
C TYR A 303 2.59 -2.76 8.68
N TYR A 304 1.55 -3.49 8.96
CA TYR A 304 0.44 -3.74 8.06
C TYR A 304 -0.71 -2.81 8.43
N LEU A 305 -1.15 -1.99 7.47
CA LEU A 305 -2.19 -0.98 7.65
C LEU A 305 -3.39 -1.32 6.79
N TYR A 306 -4.59 -1.25 7.34
CA TYR A 306 -5.83 -1.52 6.60
C TYR A 306 -7.04 -0.90 7.30
N TYR A 307 -8.16 -0.83 6.57
CA TYR A 307 -9.44 -0.42 7.16
C TYR A 307 -10.23 -1.65 7.63
N PRO A 308 -10.73 -1.70 8.89
CA PRO A 308 -11.38 -2.88 9.47
C PRO A 308 -12.61 -3.39 8.69
N GLY A 309 -13.26 -2.52 7.89
CA GLY A 309 -14.39 -2.89 7.04
C GLY A 309 -14.05 -3.79 5.85
N ASP A 310 -12.76 -3.90 5.49
CA ASP A 310 -12.30 -4.75 4.40
C ASP A 310 -11.99 -6.15 4.95
N ALA A 311 -12.90 -7.10 4.77
CA ALA A 311 -12.83 -8.43 5.38
C ALA A 311 -11.56 -9.21 4.98
N LEU A 312 -11.20 -9.21 3.69
CA LEU A 312 -10.01 -9.91 3.22
C LEU A 312 -8.72 -9.22 3.66
N ALA A 313 -8.71 -7.87 3.76
CA ALA A 313 -7.57 -7.14 4.31
C ALA A 313 -7.34 -7.50 5.79
N ALA A 314 -8.41 -7.59 6.59
CA ALA A 314 -8.34 -8.07 7.97
C ALA A 314 -7.89 -9.53 8.05
N GLY A 315 -8.37 -10.39 7.15
CA GLY A 315 -7.97 -11.80 7.04
C GLY A 315 -6.49 -11.95 6.74
N PHE A 316 -5.95 -11.18 5.80
CA PHE A 316 -4.51 -11.20 5.50
C PHE A 316 -3.66 -10.63 6.65
N GLY A 317 -4.11 -9.57 7.34
CA GLY A 317 -3.45 -9.05 8.56
C GLY A 317 -3.40 -10.11 9.67
N SER A 318 -4.50 -10.82 9.90
CA SER A 318 -4.55 -11.96 10.84
C SER A 318 -3.60 -13.09 10.44
N TRP A 319 -3.46 -13.37 9.13
CA TRP A 319 -2.48 -14.33 8.63
C TRP A 319 -1.05 -13.89 8.94
N LEU A 320 -0.68 -12.65 8.62
CA LEU A 320 0.67 -12.12 8.89
C LEU A 320 1.03 -12.22 10.37
N SER A 321 0.05 -12.03 11.27
CA SER A 321 0.21 -12.13 12.72
C SER A 321 0.09 -13.56 13.26
N SER A 322 -0.31 -14.53 12.42
CA SER A 322 -0.47 -15.94 12.80
C SER A 322 0.88 -16.65 12.96
N GLY A 323 0.87 -17.85 13.58
CA GLY A 323 2.06 -18.68 13.68
C GLY A 323 2.68 -19.02 12.31
N ALA A 324 1.86 -19.21 11.28
CA ALA A 324 2.35 -19.48 9.92
C ALA A 324 3.03 -18.26 9.30
N GLY A 325 2.39 -17.08 9.38
CA GLY A 325 2.96 -15.83 8.89
C GLY A 325 4.25 -15.44 9.65
N GLN A 326 4.27 -15.60 10.97
CA GLN A 326 5.45 -15.29 11.77
C GLN A 326 6.64 -16.24 11.47
N LYS A 327 6.38 -17.54 11.24
CA LYS A 327 7.40 -18.49 10.76
C LYS A 327 7.94 -18.13 9.38
N ALA A 328 7.10 -17.60 8.50
CA ALA A 328 7.55 -17.14 7.18
C ALA A 328 8.46 -15.90 7.31
N PHE A 329 8.19 -14.97 8.22
CA PHE A 329 9.11 -13.88 8.54
C PHE A 329 10.41 -14.38 9.18
N GLU A 330 10.36 -15.32 10.11
CA GLU A 330 11.55 -15.95 10.72
C GLU A 330 12.49 -16.57 9.67
N ARG A 331 11.94 -17.13 8.59
CA ARG A 331 12.70 -17.71 7.47
C ARG A 331 13.19 -16.70 6.45
N SER A 332 12.76 -15.46 6.54
CA SER A 332 13.17 -14.36 5.66
C SER A 332 14.35 -13.58 6.26
N SER A 333 14.71 -12.47 5.63
CA SER A 333 15.67 -11.52 6.20
C SER A 333 15.10 -10.70 7.35
N LEU A 334 13.79 -10.64 7.52
CA LEU A 334 13.14 -9.92 8.62
C LEU A 334 13.17 -10.75 9.92
N ALA A 335 13.12 -10.08 11.07
CA ALA A 335 12.79 -10.73 12.32
C ALA A 335 11.25 -10.77 12.48
N PRO A 336 10.68 -11.87 13.01
CA PRO A 336 9.25 -11.93 13.29
C PRO A 336 8.90 -10.89 14.38
N TYR A 337 7.67 -10.41 14.38
CA TYR A 337 7.21 -9.53 15.46
C TYR A 337 7.03 -10.31 16.77
N ARG A 338 6.60 -11.57 16.67
CA ARG A 338 6.41 -12.50 17.81
C ARG A 338 7.10 -13.82 17.54
N LEU A 339 7.72 -14.38 18.56
CA LEU A 339 8.22 -15.76 18.49
C LEU A 339 7.04 -16.74 18.52
N VAL A 340 7.11 -17.76 17.70
CA VAL A 340 6.15 -18.86 17.70
C VAL A 340 6.74 -19.99 18.52
N GLU A 341 6.03 -20.41 19.57
CA GLU A 341 6.42 -21.55 20.38
C GLU A 341 6.61 -22.80 19.50
N ARG A 342 7.72 -23.49 19.69
CA ARG A 342 8.02 -24.75 19.01
C ARG A 342 7.52 -25.89 19.91
N THR A 343 6.41 -26.50 19.53
CA THR A 343 5.97 -27.75 20.16
C THR A 343 6.81 -28.89 19.59
N ILE A 344 7.73 -29.44 20.38
CA ILE A 344 8.48 -30.66 20.04
C ILE A 344 7.60 -31.83 20.47
N ILE A 345 7.02 -32.55 19.51
CA ILE A 345 6.37 -33.82 19.79
C ILE A 345 7.48 -34.88 19.76
N LEU A 346 7.92 -35.35 20.90
CA LEU A 346 8.77 -36.53 21.01
C LEU A 346 7.90 -37.75 20.66
N LYS A 347 8.28 -38.46 19.57
CA LYS A 347 7.67 -39.72 19.19
C LYS A 347 8.39 -40.86 19.88
#